data_c2db55429b0440b27bee1c03f1181dc5
#
_entry.id   c2db55429b0440b27bee1c03f1181dc5
#
_cell.length_a   1.000
_cell.length_b   1.000
_cell.length_c   1.000
_cell.angle_alpha   90.00
_cell.angle_beta   90.00
_cell.angle_gamma   90.00
#
_symmetry.space_group_name_H-M   'P 1'
#
loop_
_entity.id
_entity.type
_entity.pdbx_description
1 polymer ?
#
loop_
_entity_poly.entity_id
_entity_poly.type
_entity_poly.pdbx_seq_one_letter_code
_entity_poly.pdbx_strand_id
1 'polypeptide(L)'
;LFPVPYEGILSLRFVQGIATIGAFSLAVTTLMDLGGGHGRNMGTAGLAIGLGTALGSPIGGQLYGLGPFVPLYAAALALFGAGVLATLATDRTPGSQSTTPLAIVGTLREQWSLAVPFAFGFVDRLTAGFFALVGTVYFQSELGLDAAGTGLLLGAFFVPFALFQYPMGRLSDRIGRIIPVAAGSLAYGLAVISVFYAPSVRVTAVSMVLVGILGALVAPATMALVTDIAAENSRGVAMGGFNIFGSLGFLSGIVGGATIAGRVSFEAAFLVVGLAEVFIAIVALPLLFRLDVPVVPWIEKQERLR
;
A
#
# COMPACT_ATOMS: atom_id res chain seq x y z
N LEU A 1 20.05 -22.07 -19.05
CA LEU A 1 18.71 -21.47 -18.88
C LEU A 1 17.89 -21.80 -20.11
N PHE A 2 16.81 -22.55 -19.96
CA PHE A 2 15.88 -22.82 -21.04
C PHE A 2 15.26 -21.49 -21.47
N PRO A 3 15.22 -21.14 -22.76
CA PRO A 3 14.53 -19.95 -23.22
C PRO A 3 13.03 -20.16 -23.01
N VAL A 4 12.50 -19.64 -21.93
CA VAL A 4 11.05 -19.65 -21.66
C VAL A 4 10.44 -18.55 -22.56
N PRO A 5 9.49 -18.86 -23.44
CA PRO A 5 8.82 -17.85 -24.25
C PRO A 5 8.08 -16.84 -23.36
N TYR A 6 7.85 -15.63 -23.87
CA TYR A 6 7.24 -14.53 -23.12
C TYR A 6 5.90 -14.94 -22.47
N GLU A 7 5.08 -15.68 -23.18
CA GLU A 7 3.80 -16.22 -22.67
C GLU A 7 3.99 -17.17 -21.48
N GLY A 8 5.06 -17.95 -21.50
CA GLY A 8 5.44 -18.84 -20.39
C GLY A 8 5.83 -18.04 -19.14
N ILE A 9 6.57 -16.94 -19.30
CA ILE A 9 6.93 -16.04 -18.20
C ILE A 9 5.67 -15.41 -17.61
N LEU A 10 4.74 -14.93 -18.45
CA LEU A 10 3.46 -14.37 -18.00
C LEU A 10 2.63 -15.39 -17.22
N SER A 11 2.52 -16.61 -17.74
CA SER A 11 1.79 -17.71 -17.07
C SER A 11 2.38 -18.03 -15.71
N LEU A 12 3.71 -18.13 -15.61
CA LEU A 12 4.40 -18.34 -14.33
C LEU A 12 4.17 -17.19 -13.34
N ARG A 13 4.18 -15.94 -13.82
CA ARG A 13 3.88 -14.76 -12.99
C ARG A 13 2.44 -14.77 -12.50
N PHE A 14 1.49 -15.20 -13.33
CA PHE A 14 0.09 -15.34 -12.93
C PHE A 14 -0.08 -16.39 -11.82
N VAL A 15 0.51 -17.59 -12.00
CA VAL A 15 0.50 -18.65 -10.98
C VAL A 15 1.18 -18.17 -9.70
N GLN A 16 2.33 -17.50 -9.80
CA GLN A 16 3.03 -16.91 -8.65
C GLN A 16 2.13 -15.91 -7.91
N GLY A 17 1.41 -15.04 -8.64
CA GLY A 17 0.48 -14.07 -8.06
C GLY A 17 -0.63 -14.76 -7.26
N ILE A 18 -1.28 -15.77 -7.82
CA ILE A 18 -2.33 -16.55 -7.13
C ILE A 18 -1.77 -17.21 -5.86
N ALA A 19 -0.63 -17.89 -5.95
CA ALA A 19 -0.01 -18.56 -4.81
C ALA A 19 0.38 -17.57 -3.70
N THR A 20 0.95 -16.41 -4.07
CA THR A 20 1.37 -15.39 -3.11
C THR A 20 0.18 -14.75 -2.39
N ILE A 21 -0.89 -14.40 -3.13
CA ILE A 21 -2.11 -13.83 -2.55
C ILE A 21 -2.78 -14.83 -1.63
N GLY A 22 -2.84 -16.11 -2.04
CA GLY A 22 -3.40 -17.19 -1.22
C GLY A 22 -2.64 -17.37 0.10
N ALA A 23 -1.32 -17.48 0.03
CA ALA A 23 -0.47 -17.62 1.22
C ALA A 23 -0.56 -16.38 2.14
N PHE A 24 -0.57 -15.17 1.56
CA PHE A 24 -0.73 -13.92 2.29
C PHE A 24 -2.08 -13.85 3.01
N SER A 25 -3.17 -14.18 2.31
CA SER A 25 -4.52 -14.17 2.87
C SER A 25 -4.64 -15.16 4.03
N LEU A 26 -4.12 -16.36 3.88
CA LEU A 26 -4.10 -17.38 4.95
C LEU A 26 -3.29 -16.90 6.16
N ALA A 27 -2.10 -16.34 5.94
CA ALA A 27 -1.25 -15.84 7.02
C ALA A 27 -1.96 -14.71 7.82
N VAL A 28 -2.60 -13.77 7.13
CA VAL A 28 -3.35 -12.68 7.78
C VAL A 28 -4.56 -13.22 8.54
N THR A 29 -5.32 -14.16 7.96
CA THR A 29 -6.47 -14.79 8.62
C THR A 29 -6.03 -15.55 9.88
N THR A 30 -4.99 -16.37 9.77
CA THR A 30 -4.43 -17.11 10.92
C THR A 30 -3.98 -16.15 12.03
N LEU A 31 -3.38 -15.01 11.65
CA LEU A 31 -2.94 -13.98 12.61
C LEU A 31 -4.12 -13.31 13.33
N MET A 32 -5.24 -13.11 12.63
CA MET A 32 -6.47 -12.56 13.24
C MET A 32 -7.07 -13.52 14.28
N ASP A 33 -6.98 -14.82 14.06
CA ASP A 33 -7.52 -15.87 14.95
C ASP A 33 -6.64 -16.11 16.19
N LEU A 34 -5.41 -15.55 16.21
CA LEU A 34 -4.57 -15.61 17.40
C LEU A 34 -5.13 -14.67 18.50
N GLY A 35 -5.19 -15.18 19.73
CA GLY A 35 -5.60 -14.38 20.88
C GLY A 35 -4.72 -13.14 21.09
N GLY A 36 -5.24 -12.09 21.72
CA GLY A 36 -4.48 -10.89 22.05
C GLY A 36 -5.03 -9.57 21.48
N GLY A 37 -6.14 -9.63 20.73
CA GLY A 37 -6.86 -8.48 20.17
C GLY A 37 -6.56 -8.21 18.69
N HIS A 38 -7.62 -7.94 17.93
CA HIS A 38 -7.55 -7.74 16.47
C HIS A 38 -6.62 -6.60 16.06
N GLY A 39 -6.62 -5.47 16.78
CA GLY A 39 -5.75 -4.33 16.48
C GLY A 39 -4.27 -4.64 16.61
N ARG A 40 -3.86 -5.39 17.65
CA ARG A 40 -2.48 -5.83 17.86
C ARG A 40 -2.03 -6.78 16.73
N ASN A 41 -2.88 -7.73 16.37
CA ASN A 41 -2.57 -8.73 15.36
C ASN A 41 -2.45 -8.10 13.98
N MET A 42 -3.36 -7.19 13.62
CA MET A 42 -3.28 -6.42 12.38
C MET A 42 -2.06 -5.48 12.35
N GLY A 43 -1.72 -4.86 13.48
CA GLY A 43 -0.49 -4.06 13.61
C GLY A 43 0.77 -4.91 13.36
N THR A 44 0.80 -6.15 13.84
CA THR A 44 1.91 -7.09 13.60
C THR A 44 1.99 -7.49 12.13
N ALA A 45 0.83 -7.75 11.48
CA ALA A 45 0.78 -8.01 10.03
C ALA A 45 1.32 -6.82 9.23
N GLY A 46 0.84 -5.61 9.55
CA GLY A 46 1.29 -4.37 8.91
C GLY A 46 2.79 -4.13 9.06
N LEU A 47 3.33 -4.38 10.27
CA LEU A 47 4.77 -4.29 10.52
C LEU A 47 5.56 -5.32 9.69
N ALA A 48 5.12 -6.57 9.61
CA ALA A 48 5.78 -7.60 8.83
C ALA A 48 5.78 -7.27 7.32
N ILE A 49 4.66 -6.79 6.78
CA ILE A 49 4.53 -6.33 5.39
C ILE A 49 5.47 -5.13 5.15
N GLY A 50 5.41 -4.14 6.04
CA GLY A 50 6.23 -2.94 5.96
C GLY A 50 7.72 -3.25 5.99
N LEU A 51 8.18 -4.11 6.92
CA LEU A 51 9.57 -4.55 6.99
C LEU A 51 9.98 -5.36 5.75
N GLY A 52 9.10 -6.24 5.26
CA GLY A 52 9.37 -7.03 4.05
C GLY A 52 9.59 -6.14 2.83
N THR A 53 8.75 -5.13 2.62
CA THR A 53 8.90 -4.16 1.52
C THR A 53 10.10 -3.22 1.72
N ALA A 54 10.29 -2.72 2.93
CA ALA A 54 11.37 -1.80 3.27
C ALA A 54 12.76 -2.42 3.10
N LEU A 55 12.92 -3.69 3.46
CA LEU A 55 14.19 -4.42 3.32
C LEU A 55 14.32 -5.05 1.92
N GLY A 56 13.21 -5.48 1.33
CA GLY A 56 13.21 -6.19 0.05
C GLY A 56 13.81 -5.38 -1.10
N SER A 57 13.48 -4.08 -1.20
CA SER A 57 13.96 -3.21 -2.27
C SER A 57 15.49 -2.98 -2.22
N PRO A 58 16.08 -2.52 -1.10
CA PRO A 58 17.52 -2.31 -1.03
C PRO A 58 18.30 -3.63 -1.11
N ILE A 59 17.83 -4.70 -0.46
CA ILE A 59 18.49 -6.02 -0.52
C ILE A 59 18.43 -6.57 -1.94
N GLY A 60 17.26 -6.50 -2.59
CA GLY A 60 17.09 -6.96 -3.97
C GLY A 60 17.99 -6.21 -4.95
N GLY A 61 18.11 -4.88 -4.80
CA GLY A 61 19.02 -4.06 -5.60
C GLY A 61 20.49 -4.45 -5.44
N GLN A 62 20.94 -4.68 -4.20
CA GLN A 62 22.30 -5.14 -3.93
C GLN A 62 22.59 -6.55 -4.48
N LEU A 63 21.64 -7.47 -4.29
CA LEU A 63 21.78 -8.84 -4.80
C LEU A 63 21.82 -8.89 -6.33
N TYR A 64 21.16 -7.95 -7.01
CA TYR A 64 21.21 -7.86 -8.47
C TYR A 64 22.63 -7.63 -9.00
N GLY A 65 23.47 -6.91 -8.23
CA GLY A 65 24.89 -6.73 -8.54
C GLY A 65 25.72 -8.03 -8.57
N LEU A 66 25.26 -9.09 -7.90
CA LEU A 66 25.85 -10.42 -7.92
C LEU A 66 25.38 -11.26 -9.12
N GLY A 67 24.28 -10.87 -9.75
CA GLY A 67 23.72 -11.49 -10.94
C GLY A 67 22.20 -11.26 -11.04
N PRO A 68 21.64 -11.18 -12.27
CA PRO A 68 20.24 -10.79 -12.50
C PRO A 68 19.22 -11.77 -11.92
N PHE A 69 19.60 -13.02 -11.65
CA PHE A 69 18.73 -14.03 -11.06
C PHE A 69 18.91 -14.22 -9.56
N VAL A 70 19.95 -13.64 -8.96
CA VAL A 70 20.26 -13.80 -7.52
C VAL A 70 19.12 -13.31 -6.62
N PRO A 71 18.49 -12.14 -6.89
CA PRO A 71 17.31 -11.70 -6.13
C PRO A 71 16.15 -12.69 -6.18
N LEU A 72 15.93 -13.35 -7.33
CA LEU A 72 14.85 -14.32 -7.50
C LEU A 72 15.13 -15.60 -6.70
N TYR A 73 16.38 -16.07 -6.66
CA TYR A 73 16.76 -17.22 -5.83
C TYR A 73 16.64 -16.92 -4.35
N ALA A 74 17.07 -15.72 -3.92
CA ALA A 74 16.90 -15.28 -2.55
C ALA A 74 15.42 -15.20 -2.12
N ALA A 75 14.57 -14.65 -2.99
CA ALA A 75 13.12 -14.60 -2.76
C ALA A 75 12.50 -16.01 -2.72
N ALA A 76 12.89 -16.92 -3.63
CA ALA A 76 12.44 -18.29 -3.63
C ALA A 76 12.83 -19.04 -2.34
N LEU A 77 14.06 -18.84 -1.87
CA LEU A 77 14.54 -19.44 -0.61
C LEU A 77 13.77 -18.89 0.59
N ALA A 78 13.52 -17.58 0.63
CA ALA A 78 12.73 -16.97 1.69
C ALA A 78 11.29 -17.48 1.71
N LEU A 79 10.64 -17.60 0.53
CA LEU A 79 9.30 -18.16 0.40
C LEU A 79 9.26 -19.67 0.80
N PHE A 80 10.27 -20.43 0.42
CA PHE A 80 10.39 -21.83 0.84
C PHE A 80 10.52 -21.94 2.36
N GLY A 81 11.39 -21.12 2.97
CA GLY A 81 11.52 -21.05 4.43
C GLY A 81 10.22 -20.65 5.13
N ALA A 82 9.50 -19.66 4.59
CA ALA A 82 8.17 -19.27 5.08
C ALA A 82 7.17 -20.43 4.96
N GLY A 83 7.18 -21.19 3.85
CA GLY A 83 6.37 -22.38 3.65
C GLY A 83 6.65 -23.46 4.69
N VAL A 84 7.93 -23.73 4.97
CA VAL A 84 8.34 -24.68 6.02
C VAL A 84 7.86 -24.19 7.40
N LEU A 85 8.02 -22.91 7.73
CA LEU A 85 7.52 -22.35 8.99
C LEU A 85 5.99 -22.45 9.09
N ALA A 86 5.27 -22.28 7.98
CA ALA A 86 3.82 -22.41 7.95
C ALA A 86 3.34 -23.83 8.30
N THR A 87 4.11 -24.87 7.96
CA THR A 87 3.75 -26.25 8.35
C THR A 87 3.85 -26.52 9.86
N LEU A 88 4.58 -25.64 10.59
CA LEU A 88 4.70 -25.71 12.05
C LEU A 88 3.57 -24.92 12.75
N ALA A 89 2.81 -24.11 12.01
CA ALA A 89 1.69 -23.36 12.55
C ALA A 89 0.48 -24.28 12.73
N THR A 90 -0.14 -24.21 13.91
CA THR A 90 -1.38 -24.97 14.17
C THR A 90 -2.55 -24.24 13.53
N ASP A 91 -3.28 -24.92 12.66
CA ASP A 91 -4.53 -24.38 12.10
C ASP A 91 -5.58 -24.24 13.20
N ARG A 92 -6.00 -23.01 13.46
CA ARG A 92 -7.04 -22.64 14.43
C ARG A 92 -8.18 -21.89 13.77
N THR A 93 -8.23 -21.85 12.44
CA THR A 93 -9.16 -21.06 11.66
C THR A 93 -10.55 -21.67 11.71
N PRO A 94 -11.57 -21.05 12.35
CA PRO A 94 -12.96 -21.41 12.09
C PRO A 94 -13.26 -21.15 10.62
N GLY A 95 -14.04 -22.00 9.96
CA GLY A 95 -14.31 -21.93 8.53
C GLY A 95 -14.64 -20.52 8.06
N SER A 96 -13.77 -19.93 7.25
CA SER A 96 -13.88 -18.56 6.76
C SER A 96 -15.10 -18.43 5.85
N GLN A 97 -15.97 -17.45 6.10
CA GLN A 97 -16.98 -17.05 5.13
C GLN A 97 -16.27 -16.43 3.92
N SER A 98 -16.40 -17.04 2.76
CA SER A 98 -15.83 -16.54 1.53
C SER A 98 -16.42 -15.19 1.16
N THR A 99 -15.59 -14.14 1.11
CA THR A 99 -16.00 -12.82 0.64
C THR A 99 -16.19 -12.89 -0.87
N THR A 100 -17.41 -12.93 -1.33
CA THR A 100 -17.73 -12.91 -2.78
C THR A 100 -17.72 -11.48 -3.31
N PRO A 101 -17.37 -11.24 -4.60
CA PRO A 101 -17.47 -9.91 -5.20
C PRO A 101 -18.89 -9.30 -5.11
N LEU A 102 -19.92 -10.15 -5.17
CA LEU A 102 -21.32 -9.74 -5.00
C LEU A 102 -21.60 -9.18 -3.60
N ALA A 103 -21.01 -9.76 -2.55
CA ALA A 103 -21.15 -9.25 -1.19
C ALA A 103 -20.54 -7.84 -1.04
N ILE A 104 -19.43 -7.56 -1.71
CA ILE A 104 -18.79 -6.24 -1.72
C ILE A 104 -19.70 -5.20 -2.40
N VAL A 105 -20.27 -5.55 -3.57
CA VAL A 105 -21.21 -4.66 -4.27
C VAL A 105 -22.46 -4.41 -3.43
N GLY A 106 -22.98 -5.42 -2.75
CA GLY A 106 -24.09 -5.29 -1.79
C GLY A 106 -23.75 -4.29 -0.68
N THR A 107 -22.62 -4.49 0.00
CA THR A 107 -22.16 -3.62 1.09
C THR A 107 -21.96 -2.17 0.62
N LEU A 108 -21.41 -1.94 -0.59
CA LEU A 108 -21.27 -0.60 -1.16
C LEU A 108 -22.59 0.07 -1.47
N ARG A 109 -23.63 -0.69 -1.88
CA ARG A 109 -24.97 -0.16 -2.12
C ARG A 109 -25.65 0.25 -0.81
N GLU A 110 -25.48 -0.53 0.23
CA GLU A 110 -26.05 -0.27 1.55
C GLU A 110 -25.29 0.84 2.30
N GLN A 111 -23.97 0.89 2.13
CA GLN A 111 -23.05 1.82 2.81
C GLN A 111 -22.18 2.55 1.79
N TRP A 112 -22.80 3.41 0.97
CA TRP A 112 -22.10 4.15 -0.09
C TRP A 112 -20.95 5.02 0.44
N SER A 113 -20.98 5.41 1.71
CA SER A 113 -19.90 6.15 2.39
C SER A 113 -18.55 5.43 2.37
N LEU A 114 -18.54 4.10 2.22
CA LEU A 114 -17.33 3.31 2.01
C LEU A 114 -16.62 3.61 0.68
N ALA A 115 -17.32 4.18 -0.29
CA ALA A 115 -16.70 4.60 -1.55
C ALA A 115 -15.58 5.64 -1.33
N VAL A 116 -15.70 6.48 -0.30
CA VAL A 116 -14.70 7.50 0.03
C VAL A 116 -13.36 6.86 0.43
N PRO A 117 -13.26 6.05 1.50
CA PRO A 117 -11.99 5.42 1.84
C PRO A 117 -11.51 4.43 0.77
N PHE A 118 -12.40 3.82 -0.03
CA PHE A 118 -11.99 2.96 -1.14
C PHE A 118 -11.29 3.75 -2.25
N ALA A 119 -11.76 4.97 -2.55
CA ALA A 119 -11.12 5.85 -3.51
C ALA A 119 -9.72 6.29 -3.01
N PHE A 120 -9.57 6.63 -1.73
CA PHE A 120 -8.26 6.90 -1.15
C PHE A 120 -7.34 5.68 -1.19
N GLY A 121 -7.84 4.50 -0.85
CA GLY A 121 -7.07 3.26 -0.94
C GLY A 121 -6.65 2.92 -2.38
N PHE A 122 -7.46 3.28 -3.37
CA PHE A 122 -7.12 3.14 -4.78
C PHE A 122 -5.95 4.04 -5.16
N VAL A 123 -6.01 5.36 -4.88
CA VAL A 123 -4.94 6.29 -5.29
C VAL A 123 -3.65 6.11 -4.49
N ASP A 124 -3.72 5.79 -3.20
CA ASP A 124 -2.54 5.44 -2.39
C ASP A 124 -1.78 4.24 -2.98
N ARG A 125 -2.51 3.18 -3.35
CA ARG A 125 -1.92 1.99 -3.98
C ARG A 125 -1.51 2.23 -5.44
N LEU A 126 -2.17 3.15 -6.14
CA LEU A 126 -1.75 3.59 -7.47
C LEU A 126 -0.35 4.20 -7.43
N THR A 127 -0.06 5.04 -6.44
CA THR A 127 1.27 5.59 -6.22
C THR A 127 2.31 4.51 -5.92
N ALA A 128 1.98 3.53 -5.08
CA ALA A 128 2.87 2.40 -4.79
C ALA A 128 3.16 1.56 -6.04
N GLY A 129 2.14 1.27 -6.86
CA GLY A 129 2.29 0.57 -8.14
C GLY A 129 3.12 1.36 -9.15
N PHE A 130 2.93 2.66 -9.21
CA PHE A 130 3.72 3.57 -10.04
C PHE A 130 5.21 3.50 -9.70
N PHE A 131 5.60 3.62 -8.44
CA PHE A 131 7.00 3.53 -8.04
C PHE A 131 7.58 2.12 -8.24
N ALA A 132 6.76 1.08 -8.13
CA ALA A 132 7.22 -0.30 -8.35
C ALA A 132 7.75 -0.54 -9.78
N LEU A 133 7.23 0.17 -10.78
CA LEU A 133 7.69 0.04 -12.17
C LEU A 133 8.22 1.37 -12.72
N VAL A 134 7.37 2.38 -12.85
CA VAL A 134 7.73 3.63 -13.57
C VAL A 134 8.79 4.42 -12.82
N GLY A 135 8.65 4.54 -11.48
CA GLY A 135 9.69 5.16 -10.66
C GLY A 135 11.02 4.43 -10.76
N THR A 136 10.99 3.09 -10.76
CA THR A 136 12.18 2.25 -10.93
C THR A 136 12.87 2.52 -12.28
N VAL A 137 12.11 2.54 -13.38
CA VAL A 137 12.63 2.84 -14.72
C VAL A 137 13.17 4.26 -14.80
N TYR A 138 12.44 5.24 -14.27
CA TYR A 138 12.86 6.65 -14.21
C TYR A 138 14.21 6.81 -13.47
N PHE A 139 14.38 6.16 -12.32
CA PHE A 139 15.63 6.24 -11.57
C PHE A 139 16.82 5.66 -12.33
N GLN A 140 16.58 4.62 -13.13
CA GLN A 140 17.63 3.99 -13.94
C GLN A 140 17.91 4.78 -15.23
N SER A 141 16.88 5.19 -15.97
CA SER A 141 17.06 5.81 -17.30
C SER A 141 17.40 7.30 -17.23
N GLU A 142 16.74 8.06 -16.33
CA GLU A 142 16.90 9.50 -16.26
C GLU A 142 17.92 9.94 -15.21
N LEU A 143 17.95 9.26 -14.05
CA LEU A 143 18.94 9.59 -13.00
C LEU A 143 20.24 8.78 -13.14
N GLY A 144 20.31 7.83 -14.10
CA GLY A 144 21.50 7.03 -14.37
C GLY A 144 21.91 6.09 -13.22
N LEU A 145 20.95 5.69 -12.36
CA LEU A 145 21.23 4.82 -11.24
C LEU A 145 21.30 3.36 -11.66
N ASP A 146 22.23 2.64 -11.06
CA ASP A 146 22.27 1.18 -11.15
C ASP A 146 21.15 0.54 -10.29
N ALA A 147 21.07 -0.78 -10.30
CA ALA A 147 20.05 -1.52 -9.55
C ALA A 147 20.21 -1.29 -8.03
N ALA A 148 21.42 -1.15 -7.53
CA ALA A 148 21.70 -0.91 -6.12
C ALA A 148 21.22 0.49 -5.69
N GLY A 149 21.58 1.52 -6.45
CA GLY A 149 21.13 2.91 -6.22
C GLY A 149 19.62 3.05 -6.32
N THR A 150 19.00 2.39 -7.31
CA THR A 150 17.54 2.33 -7.46
C THR A 150 16.88 1.67 -6.25
N GLY A 151 17.42 0.54 -5.79
CA GLY A 151 16.96 -0.15 -4.59
C GLY A 151 17.05 0.71 -3.33
N LEU A 152 18.12 1.51 -3.20
CA LEU A 152 18.28 2.46 -2.10
C LEU A 152 17.25 3.60 -2.15
N LEU A 153 16.95 4.15 -3.32
CA LEU A 153 15.89 5.17 -3.47
C LEU A 153 14.51 4.61 -3.13
N LEU A 154 14.20 3.40 -3.57
CA LEU A 154 12.95 2.73 -3.17
C LEU A 154 12.95 2.43 -1.67
N GLY A 155 14.08 2.05 -1.11
CA GLY A 155 14.27 1.92 0.33
C GLY A 155 14.03 3.23 1.09
N ALA A 156 14.45 4.36 0.54
CA ALA A 156 14.18 5.69 1.10
C ALA A 156 12.69 6.02 1.18
N PHE A 157 11.85 5.38 0.37
CA PHE A 157 10.39 5.42 0.49
C PHE A 157 9.87 4.37 1.50
N PHE A 158 10.17 3.10 1.29
CA PHE A 158 9.55 2.01 2.04
C PHE A 158 10.00 1.93 3.49
N VAL A 159 11.24 2.31 3.83
CA VAL A 159 11.74 2.28 5.21
C VAL A 159 10.98 3.28 6.10
N PRO A 160 10.90 4.58 5.77
CA PRO A 160 10.09 5.50 6.56
C PRO A 160 8.61 5.11 6.56
N PHE A 161 8.06 4.67 5.41
CA PHE A 161 6.69 4.17 5.33
C PHE A 161 6.43 3.07 6.37
N ALA A 162 7.29 2.07 6.49
CA ALA A 162 7.15 1.00 7.46
C ALA A 162 7.31 1.49 8.91
N LEU A 163 8.34 2.28 9.18
CA LEU A 163 8.66 2.73 10.54
C LEU A 163 7.63 3.70 11.11
N PHE A 164 7.07 4.56 10.25
CA PHE A 164 6.12 5.58 10.69
C PHE A 164 4.66 5.11 10.69
N GLN A 165 4.31 3.94 10.14
CA GLN A 165 2.91 3.45 10.15
C GLN A 165 2.32 3.38 11.56
N TYR A 166 3.05 2.83 12.52
CA TYR A 166 2.56 2.70 13.88
C TYR A 166 2.39 4.06 14.58
N PRO A 167 3.40 4.96 14.63
CA PRO A 167 3.23 6.27 15.26
C PRO A 167 2.18 7.15 14.55
N MET A 168 2.08 7.09 13.22
CA MET A 168 1.06 7.83 12.46
C MET A 168 -0.35 7.26 12.65
N GLY A 169 -0.49 5.94 12.77
CA GLY A 169 -1.76 5.33 13.18
C GLY A 169 -2.21 5.82 14.55
N ARG A 170 -1.31 5.88 15.55
CA ARG A 170 -1.62 6.44 16.88
C ARG A 170 -1.94 7.94 16.83
N LEU A 171 -1.26 8.68 15.95
CA LEU A 171 -1.58 10.09 15.73
C LEU A 171 -3.01 10.23 15.19
N SER A 172 -3.37 9.44 14.18
CA SER A 172 -4.72 9.38 13.62
C SER A 172 -5.79 9.01 14.66
N ASP A 173 -5.48 8.14 15.63
CA ASP A 173 -6.38 7.81 16.74
C ASP A 173 -6.66 9.03 17.66
N ARG A 174 -5.71 9.96 17.75
CA ARG A 174 -5.83 11.15 18.60
C ARG A 174 -6.51 12.33 17.91
N ILE A 175 -6.09 12.63 16.67
CA ILE A 175 -6.56 13.80 15.91
C ILE A 175 -7.74 13.52 14.99
N GLY A 176 -8.21 12.25 14.94
CA GLY A 176 -9.26 11.80 14.04
C GLY A 176 -8.73 11.32 12.69
N ARG A 177 -9.61 10.73 11.89
CA ARG A 177 -9.25 10.13 10.58
C ARG A 177 -9.21 11.15 9.45
N ILE A 178 -10.08 12.14 9.52
CA ILE A 178 -10.32 13.09 8.42
C ILE A 178 -9.06 13.91 8.10
N ILE A 179 -8.40 14.46 9.12
CA ILE A 179 -7.21 15.31 8.93
C ILE A 179 -6.05 14.54 8.28
N PRO A 180 -5.62 13.35 8.82
CA PRO A 180 -4.57 12.55 8.17
C PRO A 180 -4.91 12.14 6.76
N VAL A 181 -6.17 11.74 6.49
CA VAL A 181 -6.59 11.32 5.15
C VAL A 181 -6.58 12.50 4.19
N ALA A 182 -7.26 13.60 4.49
CA ALA A 182 -7.39 14.73 3.56
C ALA A 182 -6.08 15.51 3.38
N ALA A 183 -5.53 16.05 4.48
CA ALA A 183 -4.30 16.85 4.42
C ALA A 183 -3.07 15.98 4.10
N GLY A 184 -3.07 14.74 4.59
CA GLY A 184 -2.02 13.76 4.27
C GLY A 184 -1.97 13.44 2.78
N SER A 185 -3.11 13.12 2.12
CA SER A 185 -3.15 12.84 0.68
C SER A 185 -2.79 14.05 -0.17
N LEU A 186 -3.21 15.28 0.21
CA LEU A 186 -2.76 16.49 -0.48
C LEU A 186 -1.22 16.62 -0.45
N ALA A 187 -0.63 16.51 0.73
CA ALA A 187 0.81 16.61 0.89
C ALA A 187 1.54 15.44 0.21
N TYR A 188 0.97 14.22 0.26
CA TYR A 188 1.49 13.03 -0.38
C TYR A 188 1.56 13.19 -1.90
N GLY A 189 0.48 13.64 -2.54
CA GLY A 189 0.47 13.89 -3.97
C GLY A 189 1.50 14.94 -4.40
N LEU A 190 1.66 16.03 -3.63
CA LEU A 190 2.70 17.04 -3.88
C LEU A 190 4.11 16.48 -3.69
N ALA A 191 4.33 15.63 -2.68
CA ALA A 191 5.60 14.96 -2.49
C ALA A 191 5.94 14.01 -3.66
N VAL A 192 4.96 13.28 -4.20
CA VAL A 192 5.14 12.46 -5.41
C VAL A 192 5.60 13.31 -6.59
N ILE A 193 4.96 14.46 -6.83
CA ILE A 193 5.36 15.40 -7.89
C ILE A 193 6.78 15.92 -7.66
N SER A 194 7.15 16.23 -6.42
CA SER A 194 8.48 16.74 -6.08
C SER A 194 9.63 15.78 -6.41
N VAL A 195 9.35 14.47 -6.49
CA VAL A 195 10.36 13.46 -6.89
C VAL A 195 10.86 13.72 -8.31
N PHE A 196 9.96 14.07 -9.23
CA PHE A 196 10.34 14.37 -10.62
C PHE A 196 11.14 15.66 -10.74
N TYR A 197 10.71 16.71 -10.06
CA TYR A 197 11.36 18.03 -10.13
C TYR A 197 12.59 18.20 -9.23
N ALA A 198 13.05 17.13 -8.60
CA ALA A 198 14.22 17.16 -7.74
C ALA A 198 15.51 17.42 -8.58
N PRO A 199 16.30 18.46 -8.23
CA PRO A 199 17.46 18.85 -9.04
C PRO A 199 18.66 17.91 -8.91
N SER A 200 18.61 16.92 -8.03
CA SER A 200 19.69 15.96 -7.80
C SER A 200 19.17 14.70 -7.12
N VAL A 201 19.90 13.60 -7.26
CA VAL A 201 19.60 12.31 -6.60
C VAL A 201 19.44 12.44 -5.09
N ARG A 202 20.20 13.33 -4.44
CA ARG A 202 20.06 13.58 -2.99
C ARG A 202 18.71 14.21 -2.65
N VAL A 203 18.25 15.18 -3.44
CA VAL A 203 16.93 15.79 -3.24
C VAL A 203 15.83 14.80 -3.59
N THR A 204 16.00 13.98 -4.64
CA THR A 204 15.11 12.86 -4.93
C THR A 204 14.97 11.92 -3.73
N ALA A 205 16.07 11.58 -3.08
CA ALA A 205 16.05 10.72 -1.90
C ALA A 205 15.27 11.37 -0.73
N VAL A 206 15.44 12.67 -0.51
CA VAL A 206 14.64 13.42 0.50
C VAL A 206 13.17 13.42 0.13
N SER A 207 12.82 13.66 -1.14
CA SER A 207 11.42 13.58 -1.62
C SER A 207 10.85 12.18 -1.41
N MET A 208 11.62 11.11 -1.67
CA MET A 208 11.20 9.72 -1.43
C MET A 208 10.94 9.44 0.06
N VAL A 209 11.78 9.98 0.96
CA VAL A 209 11.54 9.91 2.42
C VAL A 209 10.24 10.61 2.80
N LEU A 210 9.97 11.80 2.24
CA LEU A 210 8.71 12.52 2.46
C LEU A 210 7.52 11.73 1.94
N VAL A 211 7.60 11.16 0.75
CA VAL A 211 6.57 10.25 0.19
C VAL A 211 6.32 9.11 1.17
N GLY A 212 7.36 8.50 1.73
CA GLY A 212 7.23 7.41 2.70
C GLY A 212 6.54 7.82 4.00
N ILE A 213 6.92 8.96 4.57
CA ILE A 213 6.32 9.47 5.83
C ILE A 213 4.85 9.85 5.62
N LEU A 214 4.54 10.54 4.52
CA LEU A 214 3.17 10.98 4.21
C LEU A 214 2.27 9.80 3.85
N GLY A 215 2.76 8.81 3.09
CA GLY A 215 2.06 7.55 2.87
C GLY A 215 1.77 6.81 4.17
N ALA A 216 2.74 6.78 5.11
CA ALA A 216 2.53 6.22 6.44
C ALA A 216 1.49 6.98 7.28
N LEU A 217 1.26 8.26 7.01
CA LEU A 217 0.19 9.04 7.65
C LEU A 217 -1.19 8.67 7.07
N VAL A 218 -1.27 8.53 5.75
CA VAL A 218 -2.54 8.30 5.02
C VAL A 218 -3.03 6.86 5.17
N ALA A 219 -2.18 5.86 4.90
CA ALA A 219 -2.59 4.47 4.77
C ALA A 219 -3.29 3.90 6.03
N PRO A 220 -2.73 3.97 7.26
CA PRO A 220 -3.40 3.45 8.44
C PRO A 220 -4.66 4.24 8.80
N ALA A 221 -4.68 5.56 8.55
CA ALA A 221 -5.86 6.39 8.81
C ALA A 221 -7.02 6.02 7.88
N THR A 222 -6.74 5.76 6.60
CA THR A 222 -7.73 5.33 5.61
C THR A 222 -8.27 3.93 5.93
N MET A 223 -7.40 2.98 6.32
CA MET A 223 -7.84 1.64 6.76
C MET A 223 -8.72 1.71 8.00
N ALA A 224 -8.36 2.54 8.98
CA ALA A 224 -9.17 2.74 10.17
C ALA A 224 -10.52 3.38 9.81
N LEU A 225 -10.56 4.33 8.89
CA LEU A 225 -11.80 4.95 8.40
C LEU A 225 -12.76 3.92 7.79
N VAL A 226 -12.27 2.91 7.05
CA VAL A 226 -13.09 1.80 6.57
C VAL A 226 -13.77 1.07 7.74
N THR A 227 -13.02 0.75 8.79
CA THR A 227 -13.55 0.00 9.94
C THR A 227 -14.47 0.84 10.81
N ASP A 228 -14.26 2.15 10.86
CA ASP A 228 -15.09 3.09 11.63
C ASP A 228 -16.46 3.31 10.94
N ILE A 229 -16.52 3.28 9.59
CA ILE A 229 -17.75 3.43 8.80
C ILE A 229 -18.52 2.11 8.69
N ALA A 230 -17.80 0.98 8.53
CA ALA A 230 -18.43 -0.31 8.27
C ALA A 230 -19.21 -0.83 9.49
N ALA A 231 -20.44 -1.32 9.25
CA ALA A 231 -21.20 -2.01 10.27
C ALA A 231 -20.43 -3.24 10.79
N GLU A 232 -20.59 -3.59 12.06
CA GLU A 232 -19.81 -4.67 12.72
C GLU A 232 -19.82 -6.00 11.95
N ASN A 233 -20.99 -6.37 11.42
CA ASN A 233 -21.19 -7.61 10.67
C ASN A 233 -20.63 -7.55 9.23
N SER A 234 -20.31 -6.38 8.70
CA SER A 234 -19.81 -6.18 7.34
C SER A 234 -18.35 -5.71 7.27
N ARG A 235 -17.66 -5.53 8.40
CA ARG A 235 -16.25 -5.05 8.44
C ARG A 235 -15.31 -5.90 7.58
N GLY A 236 -15.44 -7.22 7.63
CA GLY A 236 -14.61 -8.11 6.81
C GLY A 236 -14.84 -7.93 5.31
N VAL A 237 -16.10 -7.76 4.90
CA VAL A 237 -16.47 -7.51 3.50
C VAL A 237 -15.98 -6.13 3.06
N ALA A 238 -16.13 -5.11 3.90
CA ALA A 238 -15.65 -3.75 3.61
C ALA A 238 -14.12 -3.71 3.45
N MET A 239 -13.37 -4.37 4.34
CA MET A 239 -11.91 -4.49 4.21
C MET A 239 -11.49 -5.28 2.97
N GLY A 240 -12.24 -6.33 2.62
CA GLY A 240 -12.06 -7.06 1.36
C GLY A 240 -12.24 -6.15 0.14
N GLY A 241 -13.30 -5.34 0.14
CA GLY A 241 -13.55 -4.32 -0.88
C GLY A 241 -12.42 -3.29 -0.97
N PHE A 242 -11.98 -2.74 0.16
CA PHE A 242 -10.85 -1.82 0.23
C PHE A 242 -9.58 -2.41 -0.40
N ASN A 243 -9.27 -3.67 -0.11
CA ASN A 243 -8.11 -4.35 -0.69
C ASN A 243 -8.24 -4.60 -2.19
N ILE A 244 -9.45 -4.89 -2.70
CA ILE A 244 -9.70 -5.04 -4.15
C ILE A 244 -9.49 -3.69 -4.85
N PHE A 245 -10.08 -2.60 -4.34
CA PHE A 245 -9.86 -1.27 -4.91
C PHE A 245 -8.38 -0.85 -4.84
N GLY A 246 -7.69 -1.14 -3.74
CA GLY A 246 -6.26 -0.93 -3.62
C GLY A 246 -5.45 -1.74 -4.64
N SER A 247 -5.80 -3.00 -4.88
CA SER A 247 -5.13 -3.84 -5.89
C SER A 247 -5.36 -3.33 -7.31
N LEU A 248 -6.57 -2.84 -7.61
CA LEU A 248 -6.87 -2.17 -8.89
C LEU A 248 -6.07 -0.88 -9.03
N GLY A 249 -5.93 -0.10 -7.95
CA GLY A 249 -5.07 1.08 -7.91
C GLY A 249 -3.62 0.75 -8.22
N PHE A 250 -3.05 -0.26 -7.54
CA PHE A 250 -1.68 -0.73 -7.77
C PHE A 250 -1.45 -1.14 -9.24
N LEU A 251 -2.36 -1.92 -9.80
CA LEU A 251 -2.32 -2.32 -11.21
C LEU A 251 -2.42 -1.10 -12.14
N SER A 252 -3.32 -0.16 -11.84
CA SER A 252 -3.48 1.08 -12.60
C SER A 252 -2.21 1.95 -12.56
N GLY A 253 -1.51 1.99 -11.43
CA GLY A 253 -0.23 2.68 -11.29
C GLY A 253 0.86 2.08 -12.19
N ILE A 254 0.93 0.75 -12.24
CA ILE A 254 1.87 0.04 -13.12
C ILE A 254 1.51 0.29 -14.59
N VAL A 255 0.30 -0.10 -15.01
CA VAL A 255 -0.09 -0.12 -16.42
C VAL A 255 -0.33 1.29 -16.96
N GLY A 256 -1.11 2.09 -16.23
CA GLY A 256 -1.43 3.47 -16.61
C GLY A 256 -0.19 4.35 -16.57
N GLY A 257 0.59 4.27 -15.47
CA GLY A 257 1.84 5.00 -15.34
C GLY A 257 2.84 4.67 -16.44
N ALA A 258 3.06 3.37 -16.73
CA ALA A 258 3.96 2.95 -17.82
C ALA A 258 3.46 3.39 -19.20
N THR A 259 2.14 3.36 -19.42
CA THR A 259 1.55 3.82 -20.69
C THR A 259 1.76 5.32 -20.87
N ILE A 260 1.55 6.13 -19.84
CA ILE A 260 1.76 7.58 -19.90
C ILE A 260 3.26 7.90 -20.05
N ALA A 261 4.12 7.27 -19.26
CA ALA A 261 5.57 7.48 -19.36
C ALA A 261 6.12 7.11 -20.75
N GLY A 262 5.66 5.99 -21.33
CA GLY A 262 6.13 5.52 -22.63
C GLY A 262 5.53 6.25 -23.83
N ARG A 263 4.33 6.84 -23.72
CA ARG A 263 3.67 7.53 -24.85
C ARG A 263 3.74 9.06 -24.77
N VAL A 264 3.91 9.61 -23.60
CA VAL A 264 3.93 11.06 -23.37
C VAL A 264 5.28 11.46 -22.75
N SER A 265 5.46 11.26 -21.45
CA SER A 265 6.71 11.53 -20.73
C SER A 265 6.65 11.02 -19.29
N PHE A 266 7.82 10.88 -18.64
CA PHE A 266 7.90 10.65 -17.21
C PHE A 266 7.26 11.80 -16.42
N GLU A 267 7.47 13.05 -16.84
CA GLU A 267 6.85 14.22 -16.21
C GLU A 267 5.33 14.08 -16.13
N ALA A 268 4.69 13.79 -17.28
CA ALA A 268 3.24 13.59 -17.35
C ALA A 268 2.78 12.45 -16.41
N ALA A 269 3.56 11.36 -16.32
CA ALA A 269 3.24 10.23 -15.48
C ALA A 269 3.31 10.60 -13.98
N PHE A 270 4.35 11.31 -13.54
CA PHE A 270 4.46 11.79 -12.15
C PHE A 270 3.36 12.81 -11.81
N LEU A 271 3.06 13.73 -12.74
CA LEU A 271 1.98 14.71 -12.56
C LEU A 271 0.62 14.03 -12.45
N VAL A 272 0.30 13.09 -13.32
CA VAL A 272 -0.99 12.38 -13.27
C VAL A 272 -1.16 11.63 -11.97
N VAL A 273 -0.13 10.91 -11.50
CA VAL A 273 -0.20 10.14 -10.25
C VAL A 273 -0.30 11.07 -9.04
N GLY A 274 0.55 12.08 -8.94
CA GLY A 274 0.51 13.01 -7.82
C GLY A 274 -0.75 13.87 -7.80
N LEU A 275 -1.22 14.34 -8.98
CA LEU A 275 -2.49 15.09 -9.07
C LEU A 275 -3.72 14.22 -8.82
N ALA A 276 -3.68 12.91 -9.08
CA ALA A 276 -4.76 12.00 -8.71
C ALA A 276 -4.98 11.96 -7.19
N GLU A 277 -3.91 11.93 -6.40
CA GLU A 277 -3.97 12.04 -4.93
C GLU A 277 -4.57 13.39 -4.49
N VAL A 278 -4.06 14.49 -5.05
CA VAL A 278 -4.55 15.85 -4.75
C VAL A 278 -6.02 15.98 -5.14
N PHE A 279 -6.40 15.49 -6.31
CA PHE A 279 -7.76 15.56 -6.82
C PHE A 279 -8.74 14.80 -5.93
N ILE A 280 -8.41 13.54 -5.56
CA ILE A 280 -9.28 12.76 -4.70
C ILE A 280 -9.42 13.40 -3.32
N ALA A 281 -8.32 13.95 -2.76
CA ALA A 281 -8.36 14.65 -1.49
C ALA A 281 -9.30 15.86 -1.51
N ILE A 282 -9.26 16.66 -2.60
CA ILE A 282 -10.12 17.85 -2.75
C ILE A 282 -11.58 17.44 -2.97
N VAL A 283 -11.84 16.51 -3.89
CA VAL A 283 -13.22 16.08 -4.25
C VAL A 283 -13.89 15.34 -3.10
N ALA A 284 -13.14 14.52 -2.37
CA ALA A 284 -13.69 13.77 -1.24
C ALA A 284 -13.82 14.61 0.04
N LEU A 285 -13.18 15.78 0.13
CA LEU A 285 -13.19 16.62 1.34
C LEU A 285 -14.61 16.91 1.86
N PRO A 286 -15.57 17.40 1.05
CA PRO A 286 -16.94 17.66 1.52
C PRO A 286 -17.67 16.37 1.93
N LEU A 287 -17.32 15.22 1.36
CA LEU A 287 -17.89 13.93 1.73
C LEU A 287 -17.31 13.43 3.04
N LEU A 288 -16.00 13.61 3.27
CA LEU A 288 -15.33 13.26 4.53
C LEU A 288 -15.95 13.97 5.73
N PHE A 289 -16.29 15.26 5.59
CA PHE A 289 -16.94 16.04 6.66
C PHE A 289 -18.40 15.67 6.90
N ARG A 290 -19.04 14.94 5.98
CA ARG A 290 -20.42 14.42 6.13
C ARG A 290 -20.47 13.01 6.72
N LEU A 291 -19.29 12.37 6.89
CA LEU A 291 -19.24 11.08 7.54
C LEU A 291 -19.52 11.27 9.04
N ASP A 292 -20.31 10.36 9.60
CA ASP A 292 -20.57 10.30 11.05
C ASP A 292 -19.37 9.67 11.79
N VAL A 293 -18.22 10.33 11.66
CA VAL A 293 -16.96 9.92 12.26
C VAL A 293 -16.38 11.14 12.99
N PRO A 294 -15.91 10.99 14.24
CA PRO A 294 -15.38 12.11 15.00
C PRO A 294 -14.22 12.80 14.28
N VAL A 295 -14.34 14.11 14.02
CA VAL A 295 -13.26 14.87 13.38
C VAL A 295 -12.04 14.97 14.28
N VAL A 296 -12.27 15.17 15.60
CA VAL A 296 -11.23 15.20 16.63
C VAL A 296 -11.73 14.48 17.88
N PRO A 297 -11.54 13.17 18.01
CA PRO A 297 -12.09 12.36 19.11
C PRO A 297 -11.69 12.83 20.51
N TRP A 298 -10.53 13.43 20.64
CA TRP A 298 -10.02 13.91 21.92
C TRP A 298 -10.78 15.14 22.45
N ILE A 299 -11.22 16.04 21.59
CA ILE A 299 -12.02 17.23 21.95
C ILE A 299 -13.41 16.80 22.39
N GLU A 300 -14.06 15.93 21.62
CA GLU A 300 -15.42 15.42 21.93
C GLU A 300 -15.45 14.63 23.24
N LYS A 301 -14.37 13.90 23.57
CA LYS A 301 -14.27 13.19 24.83
C LYS A 301 -14.14 14.13 26.02
N GLN A 302 -13.47 15.28 25.87
CA GLN A 302 -13.38 16.29 26.93
C GLN A 302 -14.70 17.03 27.15
N GLU A 303 -15.47 17.27 26.08
CA GLU A 303 -16.79 17.92 26.17
C GLU A 303 -17.82 17.03 26.86
N ARG A 304 -17.76 15.70 26.68
CA ARG A 304 -18.64 14.74 27.37
C ARG A 304 -18.30 14.53 28.88
N LEU A 305 -17.12 14.98 29.30
CA LEU A 305 -16.66 14.87 30.68
C LEU A 305 -16.85 16.19 31.49
N ARG A 306 -17.32 17.24 30.82
CA ARG A 306 -17.76 18.52 31.40
C ARG A 306 -19.27 18.56 31.51
#